data_6ae53d8cd97164908bb976ed1c13c6bd
#
_entry.id   6ae53d8cd97164908bb976ed1c13c6bd
#
_cell.length_a   1.000
_cell.length_b   1.000
_cell.length_c   1.000
_cell.angle_alpha   90.00
_cell.angle_beta   90.00
_cell.angle_gamma   90.00
#
_symmetry.space_group_name_H-M   'P 1'
#
loop_
_entity.id
_entity.type
_entity.pdbx_description
1 polymer ?
#
loop_
_entity_poly.entity_id
_entity_poly.type
_entity_poly.pdbx_seq_one_letter_code
_entity_poly.pdbx_strand_id
1 'polypeptide(L)'
;MAQGRGGRSMLRIRRNGAFYASIAPFFLIFLVFSVFPVAFSFYLGFNRWDGFSDPQFVGFANYAQALRDPIFQKAIWNTVYLWFWSTLITVGLALGLAVLINEYVVSGKTYFRMVFLLPLLVAPAIAAIILRVFFTSNGGLVNLLAGAVTGTPSYFDWLGSEAWIKPLVVLLVVWRWTGWHMI
;
A
#
# COMPACT_ATOMS: atom_id res chain seq x y z
N MET A 1 -21.18 50.09 -5.08
CA MET A 1 -19.74 50.04 -4.73
C MET A 1 -19.25 48.59 -4.78
N ALA A 2 -18.95 48.04 -5.98
CA ALA A 2 -18.46 46.69 -6.18
C ALA A 2 -17.42 46.60 -7.30
N GLN A 3 -16.42 47.49 -7.28
CA GLN A 3 -15.31 47.51 -8.21
C GLN A 3 -14.02 47.54 -7.38
N GLY A 4 -13.33 46.46 -7.23
CA GLY A 4 -12.02 46.47 -6.58
C GLY A 4 -11.39 45.14 -6.21
N ARG A 5 -12.08 43.99 -6.32
CA ARG A 5 -11.48 42.69 -5.94
C ARG A 5 -10.69 41.98 -7.03
N GLY A 6 -11.08 42.14 -8.32
CA GLY A 6 -10.38 41.51 -9.44
C GLY A 6 -9.01 42.08 -9.77
N GLY A 7 -8.82 43.40 -9.64
CA GLY A 7 -7.55 44.06 -9.96
C GLY A 7 -6.41 43.74 -8.98
N ARG A 8 -6.73 43.53 -7.72
CA ARG A 8 -5.72 43.17 -6.67
C ARG A 8 -5.16 41.74 -6.81
N SER A 9 -5.96 40.80 -7.32
CA SER A 9 -5.49 39.43 -7.55
C SER A 9 -4.55 39.35 -8.76
N MET A 10 -4.86 40.03 -9.86
CA MET A 10 -3.99 40.04 -11.04
C MET A 10 -2.65 40.76 -10.80
N LEU A 11 -2.63 41.81 -10.00
CA LEU A 11 -1.40 42.51 -9.64
C LEU A 11 -0.51 41.65 -8.72
N ARG A 12 -1.10 40.84 -7.86
CA ARG A 12 -0.37 39.84 -7.02
C ARG A 12 0.24 38.73 -7.87
N ILE A 13 -0.47 38.21 -8.86
CA ILE A 13 0.02 37.17 -9.78
C ILE A 13 1.22 37.73 -10.59
N ARG A 14 1.14 38.93 -11.12
CA ARG A 14 2.27 39.55 -11.87
C ARG A 14 3.50 39.77 -10.99
N ARG A 15 3.33 40.16 -9.74
CA ARG A 15 4.44 40.38 -8.79
C ARG A 15 5.14 39.07 -8.38
N ASN A 16 4.41 37.95 -8.37
CA ASN A 16 4.93 36.62 -8.02
C ASN A 16 5.15 35.73 -9.25
N GLY A 17 5.30 36.30 -10.45
CA GLY A 17 5.45 35.57 -11.70
C GLY A 17 6.63 34.59 -11.70
N ALA A 18 7.77 34.98 -11.12
CA ALA A 18 8.92 34.10 -10.98
C ALA A 18 8.61 32.87 -10.11
N PHE A 19 7.83 33.04 -9.03
CA PHE A 19 7.39 31.92 -8.19
C PHE A 19 6.50 30.94 -8.95
N TYR A 20 5.49 31.46 -9.66
CA TYR A 20 4.61 30.60 -10.46
C TYR A 20 5.35 29.92 -11.62
N ALA A 21 6.29 30.60 -12.26
CA ALA A 21 7.13 30.02 -13.30
C ALA A 21 8.01 28.87 -12.76
N SER A 22 8.50 28.98 -11.53
CA SER A 22 9.31 27.93 -10.90
C SER A 22 8.52 26.67 -10.55
N ILE A 23 7.23 26.79 -10.19
CA ILE A 23 6.38 25.65 -9.85
C ILE A 23 5.59 25.11 -11.05
N ALA A 24 5.48 25.88 -12.15
CA ALA A 24 4.72 25.51 -13.33
C ALA A 24 5.13 24.17 -13.95
N PRO A 25 6.44 23.82 -14.09
CA PRO A 25 6.85 22.53 -14.64
C PRO A 25 6.30 21.36 -13.86
N PHE A 26 6.34 21.43 -12.51
CA PHE A 26 5.76 20.41 -11.65
C PHE A 26 4.26 20.23 -11.89
N PHE A 27 3.51 21.33 -11.90
CA PHE A 27 2.06 21.25 -12.12
C PHE A 27 1.69 20.79 -13.52
N LEU A 28 2.46 21.13 -14.54
CA LEU A 28 2.25 20.62 -15.90
C LEU A 28 2.42 19.09 -15.95
N ILE A 29 3.51 18.58 -15.40
CA ILE A 29 3.75 17.14 -15.31
C ILE A 29 2.65 16.45 -14.48
N PHE A 30 2.28 17.03 -13.35
CA PHE A 30 1.20 16.51 -12.51
C PHE A 30 -0.15 16.47 -13.23
N LEU A 31 -0.51 17.53 -13.97
CA LEU A 31 -1.75 17.56 -14.73
C LEU A 31 -1.77 16.52 -15.86
N VAL A 32 -0.67 16.39 -16.60
CA VAL A 32 -0.58 15.45 -17.72
C VAL A 32 -0.51 14.00 -17.26
N PHE A 33 0.29 13.70 -16.24
CA PHE A 33 0.58 12.32 -15.85
C PHE A 33 -0.21 11.81 -14.63
N SER A 34 -0.90 12.70 -13.90
CA SER A 34 -1.73 12.29 -12.76
C SER A 34 -3.19 12.67 -12.97
N VAL A 35 -3.48 13.95 -13.18
CA VAL A 35 -4.88 14.42 -13.24
C VAL A 35 -5.58 13.92 -14.51
N PHE A 36 -4.94 14.04 -15.67
CA PHE A 36 -5.54 13.61 -16.94
C PHE A 36 -5.85 12.11 -16.96
N PRO A 37 -4.93 11.17 -16.62
CA PRO A 37 -5.25 9.74 -16.60
C PRO A 37 -6.36 9.39 -15.61
N VAL A 38 -6.41 10.05 -14.45
CA VAL A 38 -7.49 9.82 -13.47
C VAL A 38 -8.83 10.31 -14.04
N ALA A 39 -8.89 11.53 -14.60
CA ALA A 39 -10.11 12.05 -15.22
C ALA A 39 -10.56 11.18 -16.41
N PHE A 40 -9.62 10.75 -17.24
CA PHE A 40 -9.88 9.87 -18.37
C PHE A 40 -10.38 8.48 -17.91
N SER A 41 -9.83 7.94 -16.84
CA SER A 41 -10.32 6.69 -16.24
C SER A 41 -11.76 6.81 -15.75
N PHE A 42 -12.12 7.93 -15.14
CA PHE A 42 -13.52 8.22 -14.78
C PHE A 42 -14.43 8.27 -16.01
N TYR A 43 -14.01 8.96 -17.07
CA TYR A 43 -14.75 8.99 -18.35
C TYR A 43 -14.93 7.58 -18.92
N LEU A 44 -13.88 6.75 -18.96
CA LEU A 44 -13.95 5.37 -19.42
C LEU A 44 -14.83 4.49 -18.54
N GLY A 45 -14.92 4.78 -17.25
CA GLY A 45 -15.81 4.07 -16.34
C GLY A 45 -17.29 4.08 -16.77
N PHE A 46 -17.71 5.12 -17.49
CA PHE A 46 -19.06 5.26 -18.04
C PHE A 46 -19.19 4.81 -19.50
N ASN A 47 -18.08 4.40 -20.12
CA ASN A 47 -18.04 4.02 -21.53
C ASN A 47 -17.56 2.57 -21.68
N ARG A 48 -18.06 1.89 -22.70
CA ARG A 48 -17.49 0.63 -23.18
C ARG A 48 -16.49 0.97 -24.28
N TRP A 49 -15.23 0.60 -24.11
CA TRP A 49 -14.15 0.90 -25.03
C TRP A 49 -13.15 -0.26 -25.08
N ASP A 50 -12.75 -0.64 -26.27
CA ASP A 50 -11.76 -1.70 -26.54
C ASP A 50 -10.34 -1.15 -26.79
N GLY A 51 -10.16 0.17 -26.72
CA GLY A 51 -8.89 0.84 -26.99
C GLY A 51 -8.69 1.27 -28.43
N PHE A 52 -9.52 0.82 -29.38
CA PHE A 52 -9.35 1.06 -30.81
C PHE A 52 -10.58 1.72 -31.47
N SER A 53 -11.78 1.36 -31.07
CA SER A 53 -13.04 1.91 -31.54
C SER A 53 -13.44 3.18 -30.80
N ASP A 54 -14.51 3.85 -31.24
CA ASP A 54 -15.08 4.97 -30.50
C ASP A 54 -15.71 4.51 -29.19
N PRO A 55 -15.45 5.20 -28.07
CA PRO A 55 -16.06 4.87 -26.79
C PRO A 55 -17.58 4.99 -26.83
N GLN A 56 -18.29 3.95 -26.45
CA GLN A 56 -19.75 3.92 -26.38
C GLN A 56 -20.22 4.17 -24.96
N PHE A 57 -21.01 5.20 -24.76
CA PHE A 57 -21.56 5.51 -23.44
C PHE A 57 -22.56 4.43 -22.98
N VAL A 58 -22.25 3.78 -21.85
CA VAL A 58 -23.04 2.70 -21.23
C VAL A 58 -23.52 3.04 -19.82
N GLY A 59 -23.32 4.28 -19.37
CA GLY A 59 -23.71 4.72 -18.03
C GLY A 59 -23.02 3.88 -16.94
N PHE A 60 -23.78 3.38 -16.00
CA PHE A 60 -23.29 2.59 -14.86
C PHE A 60 -23.15 1.09 -15.12
N ALA A 61 -23.30 0.62 -16.37
CA ALA A 61 -23.27 -0.81 -16.69
C ALA A 61 -21.94 -1.48 -16.28
N ASN A 62 -20.81 -0.81 -16.49
CA ASN A 62 -19.50 -1.33 -16.08
C ASN A 62 -19.39 -1.53 -14.56
N TYR A 63 -19.91 -0.58 -13.79
CA TYR A 63 -19.92 -0.67 -12.31
C TYR A 63 -20.86 -1.78 -11.84
N ALA A 64 -22.04 -1.90 -12.45
CA ALA A 64 -22.99 -2.97 -12.13
C ALA A 64 -22.40 -4.35 -12.46
N GLN A 65 -21.69 -4.48 -13.56
CA GLN A 65 -20.98 -5.71 -13.93
C GLN A 65 -19.87 -6.04 -12.92
N ALA A 66 -19.01 -5.07 -12.58
CA ALA A 66 -17.95 -5.27 -11.60
C ALA A 66 -18.51 -5.70 -10.23
N LEU A 67 -19.58 -5.06 -9.75
CA LEU A 67 -20.20 -5.42 -8.47
C LEU A 67 -20.85 -6.81 -8.46
N ARG A 68 -21.18 -7.38 -9.63
CA ARG A 68 -21.71 -8.74 -9.76
C ARG A 68 -20.63 -9.78 -10.01
N ASP A 69 -19.41 -9.35 -10.34
CA ASP A 69 -18.28 -10.26 -10.58
C ASP A 69 -17.77 -10.85 -9.26
N PRO A 70 -17.83 -12.18 -9.07
CA PRO A 70 -17.33 -12.84 -7.85
C PRO A 70 -15.83 -12.61 -7.62
N ILE A 71 -15.05 -12.47 -8.70
CA ILE A 71 -13.60 -12.23 -8.63
C ILE A 71 -13.35 -10.83 -8.07
N PHE A 72 -14.08 -9.84 -8.55
CA PHE A 72 -14.01 -8.46 -8.06
C PHE A 72 -14.43 -8.35 -6.59
N GLN A 73 -15.53 -9.02 -6.21
CA GLN A 73 -15.96 -9.06 -4.80
C GLN A 73 -14.91 -9.71 -3.90
N LYS A 74 -14.31 -10.84 -4.34
CA LYS A 74 -13.23 -11.51 -3.61
C LYS A 74 -11.99 -10.60 -3.49
N ALA A 75 -11.67 -9.84 -4.54
CA ALA A 75 -10.55 -8.89 -4.54
C ALA A 75 -10.77 -7.74 -3.54
N ILE A 76 -11.97 -7.14 -3.53
CA ILE A 76 -12.34 -6.11 -2.53
C ILE A 76 -12.21 -6.66 -1.12
N TRP A 77 -12.78 -7.84 -0.84
CA TRP A 77 -12.72 -8.45 0.49
C TRP A 77 -11.28 -8.74 0.93
N ASN A 78 -10.45 -9.26 0.02
CA ASN A 78 -9.04 -9.50 0.30
C ASN A 78 -8.30 -8.19 0.63
N THR A 79 -8.57 -7.12 -0.14
CA THR A 79 -7.97 -5.81 0.09
C THR A 79 -8.36 -5.24 1.45
N VAL A 80 -9.65 -5.29 1.80
CA VAL A 80 -10.14 -4.83 3.10
C VAL A 80 -9.54 -5.65 4.25
N TYR A 81 -9.50 -6.97 4.11
CA TYR A 81 -8.89 -7.87 5.09
C TYR A 81 -7.41 -7.52 5.33
N LEU A 82 -6.62 -7.45 4.26
CA LEU A 82 -5.19 -7.15 4.35
C LEU A 82 -4.94 -5.76 4.93
N TRP A 83 -5.68 -4.76 4.46
CA TRP A 83 -5.57 -3.40 4.97
C TRP A 83 -5.91 -3.30 6.46
N PHE A 84 -7.05 -3.86 6.87
CA PHE A 84 -7.52 -3.77 8.24
C PHE A 84 -6.55 -4.45 9.22
N TRP A 85 -6.22 -5.73 8.96
CA TRP A 85 -5.37 -6.49 9.88
C TRP A 85 -3.93 -6.00 9.89
N SER A 86 -3.36 -5.68 8.74
CA SER A 86 -1.99 -5.15 8.70
C SER A 86 -1.89 -3.79 9.39
N THR A 87 -2.84 -2.89 9.19
CA THR A 87 -2.85 -1.58 9.85
C THR A 87 -3.02 -1.72 11.37
N LEU A 88 -4.02 -2.49 11.81
CA LEU A 88 -4.31 -2.67 13.24
C LEU A 88 -3.10 -3.25 13.99
N ILE A 89 -2.50 -4.31 13.44
CA ILE A 89 -1.36 -4.98 14.09
C ILE A 89 -0.11 -4.09 14.01
N THR A 90 0.16 -3.48 12.84
CA THR A 90 1.33 -2.60 12.67
C THR A 90 1.28 -1.42 13.63
N VAL A 91 0.16 -0.71 13.72
CA VAL A 91 0.01 0.45 14.60
C VAL A 91 0.09 0.04 16.07
N GLY A 92 -0.55 -1.06 16.45
CA GLY A 92 -0.49 -1.59 17.81
C GLY A 92 0.93 -1.96 18.22
N LEU A 93 1.66 -2.71 17.37
CA LEU A 93 3.05 -3.07 17.65
C LEU A 93 3.98 -1.87 17.62
N ALA A 94 3.80 -0.96 16.67
CA ALA A 94 4.62 0.26 16.57
C ALA A 94 4.49 1.14 17.81
N LEU A 95 3.25 1.34 18.27
CA LEU A 95 2.98 2.10 19.51
C LEU A 95 3.60 1.39 20.73
N GLY A 96 3.39 0.07 20.85
CA GLY A 96 3.99 -0.71 21.94
C GLY A 96 5.52 -0.62 21.96
N LEU A 97 6.17 -0.79 20.80
CA LEU A 97 7.62 -0.66 20.67
C LEU A 97 8.10 0.77 20.95
N ALA A 98 7.38 1.80 20.48
CA ALA A 98 7.72 3.19 20.75
C ALA A 98 7.72 3.50 22.27
N VAL A 99 6.69 3.04 22.98
CA VAL A 99 6.61 3.17 24.44
C VAL A 99 7.75 2.40 25.11
N LEU A 100 7.96 1.13 24.74
CA LEU A 100 9.03 0.30 25.30
C LEU A 100 10.41 0.94 25.12
N ILE A 101 10.73 1.44 23.93
CA ILE A 101 12.01 2.08 23.67
C ILE A 101 12.14 3.42 24.40
N ASN A 102 11.07 4.21 24.47
CA ASN A 102 11.15 5.51 25.12
C ASN A 102 11.21 5.43 26.64
N GLU A 103 10.46 4.53 27.26
CA GLU A 103 10.34 4.43 28.71
C GLU A 103 11.40 3.52 29.34
N TYR A 104 11.73 2.39 28.70
CA TYR A 104 12.55 1.34 29.33
C TYR A 104 13.98 1.27 28.79
N VAL A 105 14.26 1.77 27.58
CA VAL A 105 15.62 1.78 27.04
C VAL A 105 16.35 3.04 27.48
N VAL A 106 17.29 2.89 28.42
CA VAL A 106 18.08 4.02 29.00
C VAL A 106 19.09 4.55 27.99
N SER A 107 19.78 3.67 27.25
CA SER A 107 20.81 4.04 26.28
C SER A 107 20.65 3.28 24.98
N GLY A 108 21.13 3.85 23.86
CA GLY A 108 21.08 3.17 22.56
C GLY A 108 19.74 3.19 21.85
N LYS A 109 18.79 4.07 22.21
CA LYS A 109 17.47 4.20 21.55
C LYS A 109 17.58 4.31 20.02
N THR A 110 18.55 5.06 19.54
CA THR A 110 18.81 5.23 18.10
C THR A 110 19.21 3.92 17.45
N TYR A 111 20.01 3.09 18.11
CA TYR A 111 20.40 1.76 17.60
C TYR A 111 19.17 0.85 17.42
N PHE A 112 18.31 0.76 18.44
CA PHE A 112 17.06 -0.02 18.33
C PHE A 112 16.16 0.47 17.19
N ARG A 113 15.99 1.80 17.06
CA ARG A 113 15.22 2.38 15.95
C ARG A 113 15.80 2.01 14.59
N MET A 114 17.12 2.06 14.43
CA MET A 114 17.77 1.65 13.19
C MET A 114 17.54 0.17 12.88
N VAL A 115 17.67 -0.73 13.86
CA VAL A 115 17.45 -2.18 13.67
C VAL A 115 16.01 -2.46 13.22
N PHE A 116 15.01 -1.82 13.85
CA PHE A 116 13.61 -1.98 13.45
C PHE A 116 13.28 -1.36 12.08
N LEU A 117 14.09 -0.43 11.57
CA LEU A 117 13.95 0.11 10.21
C LEU A 117 14.54 -0.79 9.13
N LEU A 118 15.48 -1.69 9.46
CA LEU A 118 16.13 -2.54 8.46
C LEU A 118 15.16 -3.30 7.55
N PRO A 119 14.06 -3.89 8.06
CA PRO A 119 13.09 -4.58 7.20
C PRO A 119 12.49 -3.71 6.09
N LEU A 120 12.32 -2.42 6.33
CA LEU A 120 11.79 -1.49 5.33
C LEU A 120 12.72 -1.35 4.10
N LEU A 121 14.04 -1.44 4.32
CA LEU A 121 15.04 -1.34 3.28
C LEU A 121 15.11 -2.59 2.37
N VAL A 122 14.54 -3.70 2.82
CA VAL A 122 14.47 -4.93 2.02
C VAL A 122 13.48 -4.73 0.88
N ALA A 123 13.93 -4.97 -0.36
CA ALA A 123 13.05 -4.89 -1.52
C ALA A 123 11.86 -5.86 -1.37
N PRO A 124 10.63 -5.48 -1.78
CA PRO A 124 9.45 -6.33 -1.64
C PRO A 124 9.61 -7.74 -2.24
N ALA A 125 10.29 -7.84 -3.38
CA ALA A 125 10.58 -9.12 -4.02
C ALA A 125 11.46 -10.04 -3.14
N ILE A 126 12.50 -9.48 -2.51
CA ILE A 126 13.38 -10.23 -1.60
C ILE A 126 12.60 -10.67 -0.36
N ALA A 127 11.77 -9.79 0.21
CA ALA A 127 10.91 -10.11 1.35
C ALA A 127 9.95 -11.26 1.03
N ALA A 128 9.38 -11.29 -0.19
CA ALA A 128 8.53 -12.39 -0.65
C ALA A 128 9.32 -13.71 -0.80
N ILE A 129 10.58 -13.66 -1.27
CA ILE A 129 11.46 -14.84 -1.35
C ILE A 129 11.77 -15.37 0.06
N ILE A 130 12.06 -14.50 1.01
CA ILE A 130 12.29 -14.88 2.41
C ILE A 130 11.05 -15.60 2.94
N LEU A 131 9.85 -15.01 2.78
CA LEU A 131 8.61 -15.66 3.19
C LEU A 131 8.45 -17.04 2.55
N ARG A 132 8.73 -17.16 1.25
CA ARG A 132 8.67 -18.44 0.53
C ARG A 132 9.62 -19.48 1.11
N VAL A 133 10.86 -19.13 1.40
CA VAL A 133 11.86 -20.05 2.00
C VAL A 133 11.40 -20.55 3.37
N PHE A 134 10.80 -19.70 4.18
CA PHE A 134 10.31 -20.08 5.50
C PHE A 134 9.09 -21.00 5.44
N PHE A 135 8.15 -20.76 4.51
CA PHE A 135 6.82 -21.37 4.49
C PHE A 135 6.58 -22.33 3.32
N THR A 136 7.63 -22.71 2.57
CA THR A 136 7.46 -23.75 1.52
C THR A 136 7.11 -25.10 2.13
N SER A 137 6.30 -25.90 1.42
CA SER A 137 5.86 -27.23 1.87
C SER A 137 7.03 -28.21 2.04
N ASN A 138 7.96 -28.21 1.10
CA ASN A 138 9.13 -29.10 1.12
C ASN A 138 10.37 -28.37 1.65
N GLY A 139 10.81 -28.72 2.86
CA GLY A 139 12.03 -28.17 3.46
C GLY A 139 11.92 -26.73 3.97
N GLY A 140 10.72 -26.15 4.05
CA GLY A 140 10.50 -24.84 4.67
C GLY A 140 10.81 -24.88 6.17
N LEU A 141 11.45 -23.82 6.69
CA LEU A 141 11.87 -23.76 8.09
C LEU A 141 10.72 -24.02 9.07
N VAL A 142 9.53 -23.53 8.80
CA VAL A 142 8.36 -23.74 9.66
C VAL A 142 7.95 -25.21 9.69
N ASN A 143 7.96 -25.91 8.56
CA ASN A 143 7.66 -27.33 8.49
C ASN A 143 8.76 -28.19 9.14
N LEU A 144 10.03 -27.80 8.99
CA LEU A 144 11.15 -28.46 9.68
C LEU A 144 11.04 -28.35 11.20
N LEU A 145 10.74 -27.16 11.71
CA LEU A 145 10.53 -26.92 13.15
C LEU A 145 9.30 -27.68 13.66
N ALA A 146 8.19 -27.66 12.92
CA ALA A 146 6.99 -28.42 13.28
C ALA A 146 7.29 -29.91 13.33
N GLY A 147 8.03 -30.44 12.35
CA GLY A 147 8.46 -31.86 12.35
C GLY A 147 9.37 -32.23 13.53
N ALA A 148 10.31 -31.34 13.89
CA ALA A 148 11.20 -31.53 15.02
C ALA A 148 10.45 -31.57 16.36
N VAL A 149 9.38 -30.77 16.50
CA VAL A 149 8.55 -30.75 17.73
C VAL A 149 7.59 -31.95 17.81
N THR A 150 6.99 -32.32 16.67
CA THR A 150 5.98 -33.41 16.63
C THR A 150 6.59 -34.80 16.48
N GLY A 151 7.88 -34.90 16.14
CA GLY A 151 8.56 -36.16 15.84
C GLY A 151 8.18 -36.77 14.48
N THR A 152 7.36 -36.08 13.66
CA THR A 152 6.91 -36.54 12.35
C THR A 152 7.16 -35.47 11.31
N PRO A 153 7.66 -35.81 10.05
CA PRO A 153 7.86 -34.83 9.02
C PRO A 153 6.58 -34.07 8.67
N SER A 154 6.64 -32.74 8.65
CA SER A 154 5.52 -31.86 8.25
C SER A 154 5.75 -31.32 6.84
N TYR A 155 4.72 -31.42 5.97
CA TYR A 155 4.73 -30.95 4.59
C TYR A 155 3.54 -30.04 4.30
N PHE A 156 3.08 -29.32 5.30
CA PHE A 156 1.91 -28.45 5.16
C PHE A 156 2.18 -27.34 4.14
N ASP A 157 1.25 -27.15 3.19
CA ASP A 157 1.33 -26.08 2.18
C ASP A 157 0.72 -24.77 2.72
N TRP A 158 1.55 -24.00 3.41
CA TRP A 158 1.18 -22.72 4.00
C TRP A 158 0.79 -21.68 2.95
N LEU A 159 1.50 -21.66 1.82
CA LEU A 159 1.34 -20.62 0.79
C LEU A 159 0.20 -20.94 -0.18
N GLY A 160 -0.12 -22.22 -0.39
CA GLY A 160 -1.27 -22.66 -1.18
C GLY A 160 -2.57 -22.70 -0.37
N SER A 161 -2.50 -22.61 0.95
CA SER A 161 -3.68 -22.64 1.81
C SER A 161 -4.43 -21.32 1.81
N GLU A 162 -5.72 -21.31 1.41
CA GLU A 162 -6.57 -20.11 1.46
C GLU A 162 -6.70 -19.52 2.88
N ALA A 163 -6.61 -20.35 3.91
CA ALA A 163 -6.68 -19.93 5.31
C ALA A 163 -5.42 -19.19 5.76
N TRP A 164 -4.22 -19.61 5.29
CA TRP A 164 -2.94 -19.13 5.80
C TRP A 164 -2.27 -18.07 4.93
N ILE A 165 -2.52 -18.07 3.62
CA ILE A 165 -1.84 -17.11 2.72
C ILE A 165 -2.08 -15.65 3.13
N LYS A 166 -3.31 -15.29 3.53
CA LYS A 166 -3.65 -13.93 3.95
C LYS A 166 -2.95 -13.52 5.25
N PRO A 167 -3.01 -14.30 6.35
CA PRO A 167 -2.22 -14.05 7.55
C PRO A 167 -0.72 -13.92 7.30
N LEU A 168 -0.15 -14.71 6.40
CA LEU A 168 1.28 -14.65 6.06
C LEU A 168 1.64 -13.36 5.33
N VAL A 169 0.77 -12.89 4.43
CA VAL A 169 0.94 -11.57 3.79
C VAL A 169 0.83 -10.44 4.82
N VAL A 170 -0.13 -10.52 5.75
CA VAL A 170 -0.24 -9.57 6.86
C VAL A 170 1.04 -9.56 7.71
N LEU A 171 1.57 -10.74 8.06
CA LEU A 171 2.82 -10.88 8.81
C LEU A 171 3.98 -10.17 8.10
N LEU A 172 4.10 -10.36 6.77
CA LEU A 172 5.14 -9.73 5.96
C LEU A 172 5.02 -8.20 5.97
N VAL A 173 3.80 -7.68 5.80
CA VAL A 173 3.53 -6.23 5.83
C VAL A 173 3.86 -5.65 7.20
N VAL A 174 3.38 -6.30 8.27
CA VAL A 174 3.65 -5.89 9.66
C VAL A 174 5.15 -5.86 9.93
N TRP A 175 5.88 -6.93 9.59
CA TRP A 175 7.33 -6.99 9.77
C TRP A 175 8.07 -5.85 9.07
N ARG A 176 7.66 -5.48 7.85
CA ARG A 176 8.30 -4.43 7.08
C ARG A 176 7.99 -3.02 7.58
N TRP A 177 6.77 -2.76 8.01
CA TRP A 177 6.29 -1.40 8.25
C TRP A 177 6.29 -0.99 9.73
N THR A 178 6.36 -1.92 10.67
CA THR A 178 6.32 -1.61 12.12
C THR A 178 7.40 -0.63 12.54
N GLY A 179 8.63 -0.81 12.07
CA GLY A 179 9.75 0.10 12.41
C GLY A 179 9.55 1.53 11.94
N TRP A 180 8.94 1.72 10.76
CA TRP A 180 8.63 3.06 10.25
C TRP A 180 7.56 3.76 11.09
N HIS A 181 6.51 3.05 11.44
CA HIS A 181 5.42 3.64 12.24
C HIS A 181 5.78 3.84 13.72
N MET A 182 6.85 3.23 14.20
CA MET A 182 7.35 3.38 15.56
C MET A 182 8.09 4.70 15.78
N ILE A 183 8.65 5.33 14.74
CA ILE A 183 9.45 6.57 14.80
C ILE A 183 8.57 7.79 14.90
#